data_cb0ff06106640d76b57188770c04a6f3
#
_entry.id   cb0ff06106640d76b57188770c04a6f3
#
_cell.length_a   1.000
_cell.length_b   1.000
_cell.length_c   1.000
_cell.angle_alpha   90.00
_cell.angle_beta   90.00
_cell.angle_gamma   90.00
#
_symmetry.space_group_name_H-M   'P 1'
#
loop_
_entity.id
_entity.type
_entity.pdbx_description
1 polymer ?
#
loop_
_entity_poly.entity_id
_entity_poly.type
_entity_poly.pdbx_seq_one_letter_code
_entity_poly.pdbx_strand_id
1 'polypeptide(L)'
;MQRELPRTILSLSRACQEGVDDLDYEIIVVDNGSDPCPMLPPTDPPVRFKVVNVKHPSPVGAMNEALAMAEGQVIGAWIDGARMASANLLAAVRDAAAHHPAPVIAIPNRQLGSARQASAARDGYDQAVEDALLDQAGWPAPGTDLFAVSWPEETSVTGAMLESNALFLTRATWDALGGYDPAFSEPGGGMCNPDMLSRAVAHPDTQLIRMDGVATFHQIHGGTSTSDEDLAVSRVKEATRAYTALRGHPPRKVRDRGWVFDAATGVMDKG
;
A
#
# COMPACT_ATOMS: atom_id res chain seq x y z
N MET A 1 -14.47 -3.97 -4.36
CA MET A 1 -14.02 -2.56 -4.40
C MET A 1 -14.30 -1.95 -5.77
N GLN A 2 -15.60 -1.76 -6.09
CA GLN A 2 -16.02 -1.27 -7.43
C GLN A 2 -15.73 0.21 -7.63
N ARG A 3 -15.76 1.00 -6.55
CA ARG A 3 -15.53 2.44 -6.54
C ARG A 3 -14.03 2.76 -6.30
N GLU A 4 -13.42 2.08 -5.37
CA GLU A 4 -12.09 2.39 -4.85
C GLU A 4 -10.97 1.98 -5.81
N LEU A 5 -11.05 0.76 -6.36
CA LEU A 5 -10.02 0.24 -7.25
C LEU A 5 -9.80 1.09 -8.50
N PRO A 6 -10.84 1.55 -9.23
CA PRO A 6 -10.65 2.47 -10.35
C PRO A 6 -9.90 3.74 -9.99
N ARG A 7 -10.13 4.32 -8.82
CA ARG A 7 -9.43 5.50 -8.31
C ARG A 7 -7.97 5.21 -7.99
N THR A 8 -7.71 4.09 -7.35
CA THR A 8 -6.34 3.62 -7.08
C THR A 8 -5.56 3.47 -8.37
N ILE A 9 -6.12 2.80 -9.37
CA ILE A 9 -5.48 2.58 -10.67
C ILE A 9 -5.24 3.93 -11.38
N LEU A 10 -6.24 4.81 -11.40
CA LEU A 10 -6.12 6.12 -12.04
C LEU A 10 -5.03 6.97 -11.36
N SER A 11 -4.93 6.93 -10.03
CA SER A 11 -3.89 7.65 -9.29
C SER A 11 -2.46 7.16 -9.61
N LEU A 12 -2.30 5.94 -10.11
CA LEU A 12 -1.03 5.37 -10.54
C LEU A 12 -0.75 5.55 -12.04
N SER A 13 -1.72 6.07 -12.81
CA SER A 13 -1.56 6.28 -14.26
C SER A 13 -0.76 7.55 -14.56
N ARG A 14 -0.21 7.64 -15.79
CA ARG A 14 0.46 8.86 -16.27
C ARG A 14 -0.42 10.11 -16.22
N ALA A 15 -1.75 9.94 -16.24
CA ALA A 15 -2.67 11.06 -16.12
C ALA A 15 -2.63 11.76 -14.75
N CYS A 16 -2.21 11.05 -13.68
CA CYS A 16 -2.16 11.54 -12.31
C CYS A 16 -0.76 11.53 -11.70
N GLN A 17 0.19 10.78 -12.29
CA GLN A 17 1.57 10.75 -11.81
C GLN A 17 2.42 11.80 -12.49
N GLU A 18 3.25 12.51 -11.74
CA GLU A 18 4.20 13.52 -12.19
C GLU A 18 5.62 12.96 -12.26
N GLY A 19 6.43 13.45 -13.19
CA GLY A 19 7.84 13.07 -13.32
C GLY A 19 8.07 11.62 -13.80
N VAL A 20 7.10 11.06 -14.52
CA VAL A 20 7.13 9.67 -15.00
C VAL A 20 7.18 9.55 -16.53
N ASP A 21 7.43 10.63 -17.26
CA ASP A 21 7.40 10.62 -18.74
C ASP A 21 8.41 9.63 -19.33
N ASP A 22 9.59 9.52 -18.72
CA ASP A 22 10.68 8.63 -19.09
C ASP A 22 10.70 7.31 -18.31
N LEU A 23 9.74 7.09 -17.39
CA LEU A 23 9.66 5.89 -16.58
C LEU A 23 8.90 4.79 -17.32
N ASP A 24 9.55 3.68 -17.59
CA ASP A 24 8.89 2.45 -18.03
C ASP A 24 8.34 1.69 -16.82
N TYR A 25 7.01 1.61 -16.71
CA TYR A 25 6.35 0.91 -15.60
C TYR A 25 5.05 0.26 -16.04
N GLU A 26 4.60 -0.70 -15.27
CA GLU A 26 3.36 -1.45 -15.47
C GLU A 26 2.47 -1.37 -14.23
N ILE A 27 1.17 -1.51 -14.43
CA ILE A 27 0.17 -1.66 -13.37
C ILE A 27 -0.45 -3.05 -13.49
N ILE A 28 -0.33 -3.86 -12.43
CA ILE A 28 -0.88 -5.21 -12.37
C ILE A 28 -1.96 -5.25 -11.30
N VAL A 29 -3.11 -5.78 -11.66
CA VAL A 29 -4.21 -6.06 -10.73
C VAL A 29 -4.57 -7.52 -10.80
N VAL A 30 -4.49 -8.19 -9.65
CA VAL A 30 -5.00 -9.55 -9.49
C VAL A 30 -6.22 -9.51 -8.57
N ASP A 31 -7.40 -9.72 -9.15
CA ASP A 31 -8.66 -9.75 -8.41
C ASP A 31 -8.85 -11.10 -7.72
N ASN A 32 -9.04 -11.09 -6.41
CA ASN A 32 -9.22 -12.29 -5.58
C ASN A 32 -10.68 -12.82 -5.62
N GLY A 33 -11.32 -12.71 -6.77
CA GLY A 33 -12.68 -13.25 -6.99
C GLY A 33 -13.79 -12.34 -6.48
N SER A 34 -13.76 -11.06 -6.84
CA SER A 34 -14.85 -10.11 -6.56
C SER A 34 -16.12 -10.50 -7.34
N ASP A 35 -17.26 -10.27 -6.73
CA ASP A 35 -18.57 -10.43 -7.38
C ASP A 35 -19.42 -9.17 -7.08
N PRO A 36 -19.77 -8.37 -8.10
CA PRO A 36 -19.30 -8.47 -9.48
C PRO A 36 -17.81 -8.17 -9.66
N CYS A 37 -17.23 -8.64 -10.78
CA CYS A 37 -15.86 -8.31 -11.18
C CYS A 37 -15.70 -6.79 -11.37
N PRO A 38 -14.63 -6.14 -10.88
CA PRO A 38 -14.45 -4.71 -11.01
C PRO A 38 -14.26 -4.29 -12.47
N MET A 39 -14.87 -3.15 -12.83
CA MET A 39 -14.58 -2.49 -14.10
C MET A 39 -13.37 -1.58 -13.92
N LEU A 40 -12.39 -1.72 -14.80
CA LEU A 40 -11.16 -0.92 -14.75
C LEU A 40 -11.24 0.27 -15.70
N PRO A 41 -10.74 1.45 -15.31
CA PRO A 41 -10.64 2.58 -16.23
C PRO A 41 -9.56 2.32 -17.28
N PRO A 42 -9.70 2.90 -18.49
CA PRO A 42 -8.58 2.96 -19.43
C PRO A 42 -7.47 3.85 -18.83
N THR A 43 -6.24 3.34 -18.83
CA THR A 43 -5.07 4.05 -18.30
C THR A 43 -3.85 3.89 -19.19
N ASP A 44 -2.88 4.78 -18.99
CA ASP A 44 -1.53 4.67 -19.51
C ASP A 44 -0.54 4.59 -18.31
N PRO A 45 0.23 3.49 -18.16
CA PRO A 45 0.16 2.27 -18.96
C PRO A 45 -1.17 1.51 -18.77
N PRO A 46 -1.55 0.63 -19.71
CA PRO A 46 -2.73 -0.20 -19.58
C PRO A 46 -2.55 -1.21 -18.42
N VAL A 47 -3.64 -1.47 -17.69
CA VAL A 47 -3.60 -2.43 -16.59
C VAL A 47 -3.51 -3.86 -17.10
N ARG A 48 -2.55 -4.63 -16.60
CA ARG A 48 -2.52 -6.08 -16.74
C ARG A 48 -3.43 -6.70 -15.67
N PHE A 49 -4.59 -7.18 -16.10
CA PHE A 49 -5.64 -7.65 -15.19
C PHE A 49 -5.78 -9.17 -15.21
N LYS A 50 -5.88 -9.77 -14.04
CA LYS A 50 -6.15 -11.19 -13.86
C LYS A 50 -7.13 -11.42 -12.71
N VAL A 51 -8.00 -12.41 -12.87
CA VAL A 51 -8.85 -12.91 -11.77
C VAL A 51 -8.29 -14.25 -11.31
N VAL A 52 -8.18 -14.47 -10.00
CA VAL A 52 -7.75 -15.77 -9.47
C VAL A 52 -8.77 -16.87 -9.82
N ASN A 53 -8.28 -18.08 -10.04
CA ASN A 53 -9.14 -19.22 -10.37
C ASN A 53 -10.01 -19.66 -9.19
N VAL A 54 -9.54 -19.48 -7.97
CA VAL A 54 -10.23 -19.85 -6.73
C VAL A 54 -10.15 -18.71 -5.75
N LYS A 55 -11.31 -18.16 -5.38
CA LYS A 55 -11.41 -17.12 -4.35
C LYS A 55 -10.92 -17.65 -3.01
N HIS A 56 -10.06 -16.86 -2.36
CA HIS A 56 -9.56 -17.18 -1.03
C HIS A 56 -9.86 -16.04 -0.05
N PRO A 57 -10.12 -16.30 1.25
CA PRO A 57 -10.32 -15.24 2.24
C PRO A 57 -9.11 -14.30 2.38
N SER A 58 -7.90 -14.87 2.30
CA SER A 58 -6.65 -14.12 2.33
C SER A 58 -6.27 -13.59 0.94
N PRO A 59 -5.77 -12.36 0.82
CA PRO A 59 -5.26 -11.80 -0.44
C PRO A 59 -3.86 -12.33 -0.80
N VAL A 60 -3.18 -13.06 0.08
CA VAL A 60 -1.78 -13.49 -0.07
C VAL A 60 -1.54 -14.23 -1.38
N GLY A 61 -2.44 -15.14 -1.76
CA GLY A 61 -2.32 -15.86 -3.03
C GLY A 61 -2.36 -14.94 -4.25
N ALA A 62 -3.33 -14.00 -4.27
CA ALA A 62 -3.46 -13.02 -5.35
C ALA A 62 -2.26 -12.05 -5.40
N MET A 63 -1.74 -11.65 -4.24
CA MET A 63 -0.54 -10.80 -4.18
C MET A 63 0.70 -11.52 -4.71
N ASN A 64 0.93 -12.77 -4.33
CA ASN A 64 2.07 -13.55 -4.85
C ASN A 64 1.92 -13.82 -6.35
N GLU A 65 0.71 -14.01 -6.85
CA GLU A 65 0.44 -14.14 -8.28
C GLU A 65 0.77 -12.82 -9.01
N ALA A 66 0.41 -11.66 -8.46
CA ALA A 66 0.77 -10.36 -9.02
C ALA A 66 2.30 -10.15 -9.02
N LEU A 67 3.00 -10.51 -7.95
CA LEU A 67 4.47 -10.46 -7.88
C LEU A 67 5.11 -11.35 -8.96
N ALA A 68 4.58 -12.55 -9.20
CA ALA A 68 5.08 -13.45 -10.23
C ALA A 68 4.81 -12.94 -11.66
N MET A 69 3.75 -12.14 -11.87
CA MET A 69 3.43 -11.52 -13.15
C MET A 69 4.29 -10.28 -13.44
N ALA A 70 4.81 -9.62 -12.41
CA ALA A 70 5.54 -8.36 -12.56
C ALA A 70 6.86 -8.58 -13.32
N GLU A 71 7.23 -7.64 -14.18
CA GLU A 71 8.45 -7.67 -15.02
C GLU A 71 9.46 -6.59 -14.64
N GLY A 72 9.04 -5.59 -13.86
CA GLY A 72 9.88 -4.49 -13.39
C GLY A 72 11.06 -4.92 -12.52
N GLN A 73 12.11 -4.12 -12.49
CA GLN A 73 13.29 -4.32 -11.61
C GLN A 73 12.96 -3.98 -10.15
N VAL A 74 12.15 -2.96 -9.92
CA VAL A 74 11.60 -2.58 -8.61
C VAL A 74 10.10 -2.82 -8.66
N ILE A 75 9.58 -3.57 -7.71
CA ILE A 75 8.19 -4.00 -7.68
C ILE A 75 7.54 -3.45 -6.41
N GLY A 76 6.45 -2.69 -6.58
CA GLY A 76 5.62 -2.19 -5.50
C GLY A 76 4.42 -3.09 -5.26
N ALA A 77 4.21 -3.53 -4.04
CA ALA A 77 3.05 -4.31 -3.64
C ALA A 77 2.05 -3.45 -2.86
N TRP A 78 0.83 -3.32 -3.38
CA TRP A 78 -0.32 -2.72 -2.70
C TRP A 78 -1.15 -3.81 -2.04
N ILE A 79 -1.40 -3.68 -0.74
CA ILE A 79 -2.12 -4.72 0.03
C ILE A 79 -3.61 -4.84 -0.35
N ASP A 80 -4.20 -3.77 -0.85
CA ASP A 80 -5.59 -3.73 -1.30
C ASP A 80 -5.82 -2.70 -2.42
N GLY A 81 -6.99 -2.74 -3.04
CA GLY A 81 -7.37 -1.84 -4.13
C GLY A 81 -7.94 -0.49 -3.69
N ALA A 82 -7.87 -0.13 -2.42
CA ALA A 82 -8.48 1.09 -1.87
C ALA A 82 -7.44 2.15 -1.44
N ARG A 83 -6.28 2.21 -2.11
CA ARG A 83 -5.19 3.12 -1.72
C ARG A 83 -4.69 3.92 -2.92
N MET A 84 -5.14 5.17 -2.99
CA MET A 84 -4.67 6.11 -4.01
C MET A 84 -3.22 6.53 -3.73
N ALA A 85 -2.47 6.85 -4.77
CA ALA A 85 -1.10 7.33 -4.67
C ALA A 85 -1.02 8.86 -4.73
N SER A 86 -0.03 9.49 -4.06
CA SER A 86 0.32 10.88 -4.32
C SER A 86 0.89 11.05 -5.73
N ALA A 87 0.74 12.24 -6.31
CA ALA A 87 1.08 12.51 -7.71
C ALA A 87 2.56 12.28 -8.06
N ASN A 88 3.48 12.44 -7.11
CA ASN A 88 4.92 12.27 -7.30
C ASN A 88 5.46 10.92 -6.80
N LEU A 89 4.61 9.96 -6.44
CA LEU A 89 5.04 8.75 -5.74
C LEU A 89 5.98 7.88 -6.57
N LEU A 90 5.64 7.61 -7.83
CA LEU A 90 6.44 6.70 -8.66
C LEU A 90 7.81 7.30 -9.02
N ALA A 91 7.87 8.59 -9.33
CA ALA A 91 9.14 9.29 -9.57
C ALA A 91 10.02 9.26 -8.31
N ALA A 92 9.46 9.57 -7.15
CA ALA A 92 10.20 9.54 -5.88
C ALA A 92 10.71 8.13 -5.52
N VAL A 93 9.92 7.08 -5.80
CA VAL A 93 10.36 5.68 -5.61
C VAL A 93 11.50 5.32 -6.54
N ARG A 94 11.44 5.71 -7.83
CA ARG A 94 12.54 5.51 -8.79
C ARG A 94 13.84 6.15 -8.25
N ASP A 95 13.75 7.40 -7.81
CA ASP A 95 14.91 8.16 -7.35
C ASP A 95 15.47 7.58 -6.03
N ALA A 96 14.60 7.26 -5.08
CA ALA A 96 15.00 6.61 -3.82
C ALA A 96 15.67 5.25 -4.06
N ALA A 97 15.14 4.44 -5.00
CA ALA A 97 15.67 3.13 -5.32
C ALA A 97 17.10 3.17 -5.85
N ALA A 98 17.51 4.25 -6.53
CA ALA A 98 18.85 4.43 -7.06
C ALA A 98 19.96 4.53 -5.98
N HIS A 99 19.59 4.78 -4.71
CA HIS A 99 20.55 4.98 -3.62
C HIS A 99 21.10 3.69 -3.00
N HIS A 100 20.44 2.53 -3.23
CA HIS A 100 20.88 1.25 -2.68
C HIS A 100 20.54 0.08 -3.62
N PRO A 101 21.40 -0.94 -3.76
CA PRO A 101 21.14 -2.07 -4.65
C PRO A 101 19.97 -2.97 -4.21
N ALA A 102 19.62 -2.97 -2.92
CA ALA A 102 18.50 -3.73 -2.35
C ALA A 102 17.68 -2.84 -1.39
N PRO A 103 16.97 -1.80 -1.91
CA PRO A 103 16.19 -0.91 -1.10
C PRO A 103 14.90 -1.60 -0.59
N VAL A 104 14.51 -1.30 0.64
CA VAL A 104 13.19 -1.56 1.21
C VAL A 104 12.49 -0.22 1.34
N ILE A 105 11.70 0.15 0.34
CA ILE A 105 11.06 1.46 0.30
C ILE A 105 9.66 1.33 0.90
N ALA A 106 9.47 1.95 2.06
CA ALA A 106 8.22 1.93 2.81
C ALA A 106 7.47 3.25 2.63
N ILE A 107 6.30 3.18 2.00
CA ILE A 107 5.46 4.35 1.75
C ILE A 107 4.57 4.64 2.95
N PRO A 108 4.51 5.89 3.44
CA PRO A 108 3.57 6.31 4.47
C PRO A 108 2.13 6.14 4.03
N ASN A 109 1.26 5.77 4.97
CA ASN A 109 -0.17 5.71 4.75
C ASN A 109 -0.88 6.90 5.37
N ARG A 110 -1.89 7.40 4.69
CA ARG A 110 -2.84 8.41 5.16
C ARG A 110 -4.25 7.90 4.95
N GLN A 111 -5.20 8.45 5.65
CA GLN A 111 -6.62 8.12 5.49
C GLN A 111 -7.34 9.34 4.93
N LEU A 112 -8.12 9.19 3.86
CA LEU A 112 -8.95 10.29 3.36
C LEU A 112 -9.93 10.72 4.44
N GLY A 113 -10.13 12.04 4.56
CA GLY A 113 -10.94 12.66 5.60
C GLY A 113 -10.13 13.39 6.67
N SER A 114 -10.81 14.03 7.60
CA SER A 114 -10.24 14.89 8.64
C SER A 114 -9.81 14.16 9.91
N ALA A 115 -10.09 12.85 10.00
CA ALA A 115 -9.81 12.03 11.17
C ALA A 115 -9.57 10.58 10.76
N ARG A 116 -9.19 9.75 11.73
CA ARG A 116 -9.10 8.30 11.56
C ARG A 116 -10.43 7.74 11.07
N GLN A 117 -10.46 6.99 9.97
CA GLN A 117 -11.71 6.51 9.36
C GLN A 117 -12.59 5.70 10.31
N ALA A 118 -12.02 4.85 11.17
CA ALA A 118 -12.77 4.12 12.18
C ALA A 118 -13.51 5.05 13.16
N SER A 119 -12.96 6.22 13.47
CA SER A 119 -13.64 7.24 14.29
C SER A 119 -14.59 8.08 13.45
N ALA A 120 -14.17 8.53 12.28
CA ALA A 120 -14.95 9.35 11.37
C ALA A 120 -16.23 8.66 10.90
N ALA A 121 -16.21 7.33 10.69
CA ALA A 121 -17.38 6.55 10.31
C ALA A 121 -18.50 6.61 11.36
N ARG A 122 -18.18 6.75 12.65
CA ARG A 122 -19.19 6.96 13.72
C ARG A 122 -19.85 8.34 13.64
N ASP A 123 -19.09 9.32 13.12
CA ASP A 123 -19.54 10.69 12.95
C ASP A 123 -20.17 10.92 11.56
N GLY A 124 -20.48 9.85 10.83
CA GLY A 124 -21.17 9.88 9.55
C GLY A 124 -20.26 9.99 8.32
N TYR A 125 -18.95 9.79 8.45
CA TYR A 125 -18.06 9.69 7.30
C TYR A 125 -18.33 8.39 6.55
N ASP A 126 -18.78 8.49 5.32
CA ASP A 126 -19.09 7.38 4.44
C ASP A 126 -18.55 7.61 3.01
N GLN A 127 -18.91 6.73 2.10
CA GLN A 127 -18.48 6.82 0.70
C GLN A 127 -18.97 8.11 0.01
N ALA A 128 -20.17 8.59 0.32
CA ALA A 128 -20.71 9.78 -0.31
C ALA A 128 -19.99 11.06 0.20
N VAL A 129 -19.66 11.09 1.48
CA VAL A 129 -18.83 12.17 2.07
C VAL A 129 -17.44 12.17 1.46
N GLU A 130 -16.82 11.01 1.27
CA GLU A 130 -15.51 10.90 0.65
C GLU A 130 -15.54 11.31 -0.84
N ASP A 131 -16.60 10.94 -1.57
CA ASP A 131 -16.80 11.37 -2.95
C ASP A 131 -16.85 12.90 -3.06
N ALA A 132 -17.68 13.54 -2.20
CA ALA A 132 -17.77 14.99 -2.16
C ALA A 132 -16.44 15.66 -1.76
N LEU A 133 -15.67 15.05 -0.86
CA LEU A 133 -14.35 15.53 -0.45
C LEU A 133 -13.37 15.51 -1.62
N LEU A 134 -13.33 14.44 -2.38
CA LEU A 134 -12.46 14.31 -3.56
C LEU A 134 -12.87 15.26 -4.69
N ASP A 135 -14.18 15.41 -4.93
CA ASP A 135 -14.71 16.37 -5.91
C ASP A 135 -14.34 17.81 -5.52
N GLN A 136 -14.49 18.17 -4.25
CA GLN A 136 -14.11 19.48 -3.73
C GLN A 136 -12.60 19.73 -3.82
N ALA A 137 -11.77 18.70 -3.64
CA ALA A 137 -10.33 18.77 -3.83
C ALA A 137 -9.92 18.90 -5.31
N GLY A 138 -10.86 18.66 -6.23
CA GLY A 138 -10.62 18.70 -7.67
C GLY A 138 -10.04 17.42 -8.27
N TRP A 139 -10.04 16.30 -7.51
CA TRP A 139 -9.56 15.03 -8.03
C TRP A 139 -10.51 14.49 -9.13
N PRO A 140 -10.04 13.96 -10.27
CA PRO A 140 -8.67 13.49 -10.57
C PRO A 140 -7.80 14.49 -11.36
N ALA A 141 -8.01 15.78 -11.23
CA ALA A 141 -7.18 16.74 -11.96
C ALA A 141 -5.69 16.57 -11.58
N PRO A 142 -4.75 16.71 -12.53
CA PRO A 142 -3.32 16.72 -12.24
C PRO A 142 -2.96 17.76 -11.16
N GLY A 143 -2.07 17.42 -10.25
CA GLY A 143 -1.65 18.31 -9.17
C GLY A 143 -2.63 18.41 -8.00
N THR A 144 -3.70 17.60 -7.94
CA THR A 144 -4.59 17.55 -6.78
C THR A 144 -3.82 17.18 -5.52
N ASP A 145 -3.87 18.05 -4.50
CA ASP A 145 -3.22 17.82 -3.21
C ASP A 145 -4.10 16.96 -2.27
N LEU A 146 -3.91 15.66 -2.33
CA LEU A 146 -4.58 14.72 -1.43
C LEU A 146 -4.09 14.81 0.04
N PHE A 147 -2.92 15.42 0.28
CA PHE A 147 -2.44 15.65 1.67
C PHE A 147 -3.35 16.62 2.42
N ALA A 148 -3.86 17.65 1.73
CA ALA A 148 -4.75 18.66 2.32
C ALA A 148 -6.09 18.08 2.80
N VAL A 149 -6.53 16.95 2.23
CA VAL A 149 -7.82 16.31 2.51
C VAL A 149 -7.68 14.93 3.17
N SER A 150 -6.57 14.71 3.87
CA SER A 150 -6.29 13.42 4.49
C SER A 150 -5.68 13.53 5.88
N TRP A 151 -5.94 12.52 6.71
CA TRP A 151 -5.41 12.35 8.05
C TRP A 151 -4.13 11.50 8.03
N PRO A 152 -2.99 11.94 8.62
CA PRO A 152 -1.77 11.14 8.69
C PRO A 152 -1.91 9.99 9.69
N GLU A 153 -1.38 8.83 9.38
CA GLU A 153 -1.14 7.81 10.39
C GLU A 153 0.11 8.16 11.22
N GLU A 154 0.04 7.90 12.53
CA GLU A 154 1.01 8.38 13.53
C GLU A 154 2.47 7.91 13.34
N THR A 155 2.74 6.96 12.45
CA THR A 155 4.01 6.22 12.41
C THR A 155 4.78 6.34 11.10
N SER A 156 4.47 7.34 10.26
CA SER A 156 4.82 7.25 8.85
C SER A 156 6.30 7.46 8.52
N VAL A 157 6.96 8.50 9.00
CA VAL A 157 8.33 8.82 8.54
C VAL A 157 9.40 8.52 9.57
N THR A 158 9.18 8.81 10.84
CA THR A 158 10.20 8.72 11.90
C THR A 158 9.86 7.75 13.03
N GLY A 159 8.60 7.39 13.18
CA GLY A 159 8.12 6.52 14.26
C GLY A 159 8.34 5.03 14.02
N ALA A 160 8.03 4.22 15.03
CA ALA A 160 8.04 2.77 14.89
C ALA A 160 6.89 2.29 14.01
N MET A 161 7.18 1.63 12.88
CA MET A 161 6.17 1.19 11.93
C MET A 161 5.88 -0.31 12.05
N LEU A 162 4.62 -0.69 11.98
CA LEU A 162 4.19 -2.09 11.99
C LEU A 162 4.16 -2.67 10.58
N GLU A 163 3.74 -1.88 9.60
CA GLU A 163 3.55 -2.29 8.21
C GLU A 163 3.78 -1.13 7.26
N SER A 164 3.92 -1.43 5.98
CA SER A 164 3.77 -0.49 4.87
C SER A 164 2.73 -1.03 3.91
N ASN A 165 1.73 -0.21 3.57
CA ASN A 165 0.63 -0.62 2.70
C ASN A 165 0.95 -0.53 1.20
N ALA A 166 2.08 0.09 0.88
CA ALA A 166 2.74 0.08 -0.42
C ALA A 166 4.24 -0.11 -0.16
N LEU A 167 4.74 -1.32 -0.39
CA LEU A 167 6.11 -1.72 -0.13
C LEU A 167 6.82 -2.00 -1.45
N PHE A 168 7.93 -1.29 -1.71
CA PHE A 168 8.72 -1.51 -2.92
C PHE A 168 10.04 -2.19 -2.58
N LEU A 169 10.32 -3.26 -3.28
CA LEU A 169 11.58 -4.01 -3.21
C LEU A 169 12.08 -4.29 -4.63
N THR A 170 13.36 -4.62 -4.77
CA THR A 170 13.84 -5.18 -6.03
C THR A 170 13.26 -6.57 -6.26
N ARG A 171 13.17 -6.99 -7.52
CA ARG A 171 12.79 -8.37 -7.88
C ARG A 171 13.64 -9.39 -7.13
N ALA A 172 14.96 -9.21 -7.13
CA ALA A 172 15.88 -10.11 -6.44
C ALA A 172 15.56 -10.22 -4.94
N THR A 173 15.16 -9.13 -4.29
CA THR A 173 14.76 -9.15 -2.88
C THR A 173 13.43 -9.87 -2.69
N TRP A 174 12.42 -9.64 -3.55
CA TRP A 174 11.15 -10.38 -3.52
C TRP A 174 11.37 -11.88 -3.68
N ASP A 175 12.23 -12.28 -4.63
CA ASP A 175 12.57 -13.69 -4.89
C ASP A 175 13.30 -14.32 -3.70
N ALA A 176 14.26 -13.62 -3.12
CA ALA A 176 15.02 -14.09 -1.94
C ALA A 176 14.13 -14.28 -0.71
N LEU A 177 13.12 -13.41 -0.55
CA LEU A 177 12.15 -13.50 0.56
C LEU A 177 11.00 -14.50 0.29
N GLY A 178 10.84 -14.95 -0.96
CA GLY A 178 9.76 -15.86 -1.37
C GLY A 178 8.37 -15.22 -1.38
N GLY A 179 8.28 -13.89 -1.47
CA GLY A 179 7.02 -13.16 -1.44
C GLY A 179 6.33 -13.18 -0.08
N TYR A 180 5.01 -13.00 -0.08
CA TYR A 180 4.17 -13.10 1.12
C TYR A 180 3.99 -14.57 1.55
N ASP A 181 4.08 -14.84 2.84
CA ASP A 181 3.96 -16.21 3.36
C ASP A 181 2.53 -16.73 3.25
N PRO A 182 2.27 -17.81 2.48
CA PRO A 182 0.94 -18.37 2.28
C PRO A 182 0.31 -18.96 3.56
N ALA A 183 1.08 -19.13 4.63
CA ALA A 183 0.55 -19.52 5.93
C ALA A 183 -0.39 -18.46 6.55
N PHE A 184 -0.31 -17.19 6.09
CA PHE A 184 -1.28 -16.15 6.48
C PHE A 184 -2.56 -16.30 5.65
N SER A 185 -3.46 -17.16 6.12
CA SER A 185 -4.70 -17.53 5.43
C SER A 185 -5.95 -16.81 5.95
N GLU A 186 -5.82 -15.97 6.96
CA GLU A 186 -6.93 -15.25 7.58
C GLU A 186 -7.58 -14.25 6.60
N PRO A 187 -8.89 -13.95 6.78
CA PRO A 187 -9.54 -12.90 6.02
C PRO A 187 -8.78 -11.56 6.06
N GLY A 188 -8.54 -10.98 4.89
CA GLY A 188 -7.73 -9.77 4.76
C GLY A 188 -6.23 -9.96 4.94
N GLY A 189 -5.75 -11.23 5.04
CA GLY A 189 -4.32 -11.56 5.13
C GLY A 189 -3.73 -11.47 6.55
N GLY A 190 -4.53 -11.12 7.55
CA GLY A 190 -4.07 -11.05 8.95
C GLY A 190 -2.85 -10.15 9.13
N MET A 191 -1.74 -10.73 9.55
CA MET A 191 -0.46 -10.03 9.76
C MET A 191 0.56 -10.26 8.65
N CYS A 192 0.13 -10.60 7.43
CA CYS A 192 1.05 -10.86 6.32
C CYS A 192 1.88 -9.61 5.93
N ASN A 193 1.29 -8.42 6.02
CA ASN A 193 1.95 -7.15 5.73
C ASN A 193 3.02 -6.79 6.78
N PRO A 194 2.71 -6.82 8.09
CA PRO A 194 3.72 -6.72 9.15
C PRO A 194 4.85 -7.74 9.02
N ASP A 195 4.53 -8.98 8.68
CA ASP A 195 5.51 -10.04 8.45
C ASP A 195 6.45 -9.71 7.29
N MET A 196 5.87 -9.30 6.16
CA MET A 196 6.65 -8.99 4.96
C MET A 196 7.62 -7.83 5.21
N LEU A 197 7.15 -6.73 5.82
CA LEU A 197 8.02 -5.62 6.18
C LEU A 197 9.13 -6.04 7.13
N SER A 198 8.79 -6.82 8.17
CA SER A 198 9.77 -7.29 9.16
C SER A 198 10.85 -8.16 8.52
N ARG A 199 10.48 -9.09 7.62
CA ARG A 199 11.43 -9.95 6.89
C ARG A 199 12.29 -9.13 5.93
N ALA A 200 11.69 -8.17 5.22
CA ALA A 200 12.42 -7.33 4.29
C ALA A 200 13.48 -6.48 5.00
N VAL A 201 13.14 -5.86 6.13
CA VAL A 201 14.08 -5.03 6.91
C VAL A 201 15.13 -5.87 7.63
N ALA A 202 14.80 -7.10 8.03
CA ALA A 202 15.75 -7.99 8.70
C ALA A 202 16.74 -8.69 7.74
N HIS A 203 16.52 -8.62 6.43
CA HIS A 203 17.43 -9.24 5.45
C HIS A 203 18.76 -8.48 5.42
N PRO A 204 19.93 -9.19 5.52
CA PRO A 204 21.23 -8.56 5.76
C PRO A 204 21.68 -7.60 4.66
N ASP A 205 21.23 -7.83 3.42
CA ASP A 205 21.67 -7.06 2.26
C ASP A 205 20.76 -5.87 1.93
N THR A 206 19.70 -5.65 2.71
CA THR A 206 18.70 -4.62 2.42
C THR A 206 18.93 -3.35 3.23
N GLN A 207 18.43 -2.23 2.69
CA GLN A 207 18.41 -0.94 3.36
C GLN A 207 16.99 -0.40 3.43
N LEU A 208 16.48 -0.18 4.64
CA LEU A 208 15.20 0.50 4.83
C LEU A 208 15.32 1.96 4.38
N ILE A 209 14.43 2.38 3.49
CA ILE A 209 14.25 3.76 3.05
C ILE A 209 12.81 4.16 3.35
N ARG A 210 12.65 5.15 4.20
CA ARG A 210 11.38 5.78 4.51
C ARG A 210 11.17 6.98 3.62
N MET A 211 9.96 7.16 3.13
CA MET A 211 9.63 8.23 2.20
C MET A 211 8.97 9.39 2.93
N ASP A 212 9.43 10.61 2.65
CA ASP A 212 8.76 11.85 3.04
C ASP A 212 8.26 12.61 1.81
N GLY A 213 7.16 13.33 1.94
CA GLY A 213 6.53 14.06 0.83
C GLY A 213 5.74 13.21 -0.18
N VAL A 214 5.64 11.89 0.05
CA VAL A 214 4.76 10.97 -0.70
C VAL A 214 3.94 10.11 0.24
N ALA A 215 2.78 9.62 -0.21
CA ALA A 215 1.94 8.75 0.59
C ALA A 215 0.99 7.90 -0.27
N THR A 216 0.42 6.86 0.36
CA THR A 216 -0.84 6.28 -0.08
C THR A 216 -2.00 6.84 0.74
N PHE A 217 -3.18 6.96 0.13
CA PHE A 217 -4.39 7.52 0.73
C PHE A 217 -5.48 6.45 0.75
N HIS A 218 -5.77 5.95 1.95
CA HIS A 218 -6.78 4.92 2.13
C HIS A 218 -8.18 5.49 1.97
N GLN A 219 -8.95 4.88 1.06
CA GLN A 219 -10.36 5.20 0.80
C GLN A 219 -11.26 4.43 1.74
N ILE A 220 -12.40 5.03 2.14
CA ILE A 220 -13.38 4.30 2.93
C ILE A 220 -14.09 3.25 2.06
N HIS A 221 -14.07 2.02 2.53
CA HIS A 221 -14.78 0.91 1.89
C HIS A 221 -15.36 -0.01 2.98
N GLY A 222 -16.30 -0.88 2.63
CA GLY A 222 -16.92 -1.82 3.56
C GLY A 222 -15.99 -2.96 4.03
N GLY A 223 -14.70 -2.68 4.19
CA GLY A 223 -13.68 -3.62 4.62
C GLY A 223 -13.81 -4.03 6.08
N THR A 224 -13.13 -5.10 6.42
CA THR A 224 -13.21 -5.80 7.71
C THR A 224 -12.73 -4.99 8.92
N SER A 225 -12.02 -3.89 8.70
CA SER A 225 -11.39 -3.09 9.77
C SER A 225 -12.06 -1.73 10.02
N THR A 226 -13.00 -1.31 9.17
CA THR A 226 -13.52 0.06 9.17
C THR A 226 -14.96 0.21 9.63
N SER A 227 -15.72 -0.90 9.76
CA SER A 227 -17.17 -0.84 10.00
C SER A 227 -17.61 -1.10 11.44
N ASP A 228 -16.77 -1.72 12.29
CA ASP A 228 -17.09 -2.04 13.69
C ASP A 228 -15.80 -2.17 14.49
N GLU A 229 -15.58 -1.31 15.50
CA GLU A 229 -14.34 -1.27 16.28
C GLU A 229 -14.16 -2.52 17.16
N ASP A 230 -15.23 -3.07 17.72
CA ASP A 230 -15.14 -4.28 18.55
C ASP A 230 -14.75 -5.48 17.68
N LEU A 231 -15.32 -5.54 16.47
CA LEU A 231 -14.97 -6.57 15.49
C LEU A 231 -13.54 -6.39 14.98
N ALA A 232 -13.11 -5.15 14.73
CA ALA A 232 -11.73 -4.84 14.32
C ALA A 232 -10.73 -5.25 15.42
N VAL A 233 -11.01 -4.93 16.68
CA VAL A 233 -10.17 -5.32 17.84
C VAL A 233 -10.10 -6.85 17.97
N SER A 234 -11.23 -7.57 17.81
CA SER A 234 -11.25 -9.03 17.85
C SER A 234 -10.37 -9.64 16.74
N ARG A 235 -10.50 -9.13 15.50
CA ARG A 235 -9.70 -9.58 14.35
C ARG A 235 -8.21 -9.33 14.53
N VAL A 236 -7.83 -8.17 15.04
CA VAL A 236 -6.42 -7.88 15.36
C VAL A 236 -5.87 -8.85 16.40
N LYS A 237 -6.66 -9.19 17.43
CA LYS A 237 -6.25 -10.18 18.43
C LYS A 237 -6.09 -11.58 17.81
N GLU A 238 -7.00 -12.01 16.96
CA GLU A 238 -6.93 -13.29 16.26
C GLU A 238 -5.72 -13.36 15.33
N ALA A 239 -5.53 -12.33 14.50
CA ALA A 239 -4.38 -12.22 13.61
C ALA A 239 -3.04 -12.20 14.39
N THR A 240 -3.00 -11.51 15.54
CA THR A 240 -1.82 -11.51 16.42
C THR A 240 -1.53 -12.90 17.00
N ARG A 241 -2.56 -13.66 17.37
CA ARG A 241 -2.40 -15.05 17.85
C ARG A 241 -1.90 -15.97 16.74
N ALA A 242 -2.48 -15.87 15.53
CA ALA A 242 -2.04 -16.64 14.37
C ALA A 242 -0.58 -16.33 14.02
N TYR A 243 -0.21 -15.05 13.95
CA TYR A 243 1.17 -14.62 13.76
C TYR A 243 2.11 -15.23 14.82
N THR A 244 1.73 -15.15 16.10
CA THR A 244 2.55 -15.68 17.20
C THR A 244 2.72 -17.18 17.10
N ALA A 245 1.69 -17.90 16.66
CA ALA A 245 1.79 -19.34 16.43
C ALA A 245 2.74 -19.69 15.27
N LEU A 246 2.75 -18.88 14.20
CA LEU A 246 3.62 -19.08 13.04
C LEU A 246 5.08 -18.68 13.31
N ARG A 247 5.32 -17.59 14.03
CA ARG A 247 6.65 -16.98 14.21
C ARG A 247 7.28 -17.21 15.58
N GLY A 248 6.55 -17.76 16.56
CA GLY A 248 7.03 -17.97 17.93
C GLY A 248 7.12 -16.70 18.79
N HIS A 249 6.70 -15.56 18.27
CA HIS A 249 6.67 -14.28 18.97
C HIS A 249 5.57 -13.36 18.39
N PRO A 250 5.05 -12.38 19.14
CA PRO A 250 4.08 -11.44 18.61
C PRO A 250 4.71 -10.53 17.53
N PRO A 251 3.89 -9.93 16.64
CA PRO A 251 4.38 -8.97 15.65
C PRO A 251 5.09 -7.81 16.34
N ARG A 252 6.20 -7.36 15.76
CA ARG A 252 7.03 -6.30 16.32
C ARG A 252 7.07 -5.12 15.35
N LYS A 253 7.01 -3.91 15.91
CA LYS A 253 7.21 -2.71 15.12
C LYS A 253 8.69 -2.59 14.74
N VAL A 254 8.96 -2.28 13.49
CA VAL A 254 10.27 -1.87 13.01
C VAL A 254 10.59 -0.52 13.64
N ARG A 255 11.65 -0.46 14.42
CA ARG A 255 12.14 0.74 15.14
C ARG A 255 13.35 1.38 14.45
N ASP A 256 13.92 0.67 13.48
CA ASP A 256 14.99 1.20 12.66
C ASP A 256 14.52 2.48 11.97
N ARG A 257 15.28 3.55 12.12
CA ARG A 257 15.01 4.80 11.41
C ARG A 257 15.20 4.59 9.90
N GLY A 258 16.16 3.77 9.51
CA GLY A 258 16.56 3.64 8.12
C GLY A 258 17.08 4.95 7.54
N TRP A 259 17.20 5.00 6.24
CA TRP A 259 17.39 6.25 5.51
C TRP A 259 16.04 6.95 5.28
N VAL A 260 16.05 8.26 5.10
CA VAL A 260 14.86 9.04 4.79
C VAL A 260 15.07 9.75 3.45
N PHE A 261 14.20 9.50 2.49
CA PHE A 261 14.18 10.20 1.21
C PHE A 261 13.11 11.27 1.23
N ASP A 262 13.53 12.52 1.08
CA ASP A 262 12.63 13.66 0.91
C ASP A 262 12.27 13.82 -0.58
N ALA A 263 11.03 13.51 -0.93
CA ALA A 263 10.55 13.56 -2.30
C ALA A 263 10.40 14.97 -2.87
N ALA A 264 10.32 15.99 -2.02
CA ALA A 264 10.23 17.38 -2.46
C ALA A 264 11.59 17.96 -2.89
N THR A 265 12.67 17.51 -2.23
CA THR A 265 14.02 18.01 -2.48
C THR A 265 14.91 17.00 -3.24
N GLY A 266 14.52 15.73 -3.31
CA GLY A 266 15.33 14.65 -3.86
C GLY A 266 16.52 14.26 -2.98
N VAL A 267 16.54 14.68 -1.72
CA VAL A 267 17.67 14.46 -0.81
C VAL A 267 17.47 13.18 0.00
N MET A 268 18.54 12.36 0.07
CA MET A 268 18.60 11.17 0.94
C MET A 268 19.35 11.51 2.23
N ASP A 269 18.67 11.47 3.36
CA ASP A 269 19.27 11.50 4.70
C ASP A 269 19.59 10.06 5.14
N LYS A 270 20.86 9.78 5.33
CA LYS A 270 21.36 8.44 5.68
C LYS A 270 21.54 8.25 7.21
N GLY A 271 21.17 9.24 8.02
CA GLY A 271 21.28 9.23 9.47
C GLY A 271 22.59 9.74 10.01
#